data_0089046b67a3f716aefae9bc3e1f90c2
#
_entry.id   0089046b67a3f716aefae9bc3e1f90c2
#
_cell.length_a   1.000
_cell.length_b   1.000
_cell.length_c   1.000
_cell.angle_alpha   90.00
_cell.angle_beta   90.00
_cell.angle_gamma   90.00
#
_symmetry.space_group_name_H-M   'P 1'
#
loop_
_entity.id
_entity.type
_entity.pdbx_description
1 polymer ?
#
loop_
_entity_poly.entity_id
_entity_poly.type
_entity_poly.pdbx_seq_one_letter_code
_entity_poly.pdbx_strand_id
1 'polypeptide(L)'
;MATKEKKNGIVYLLTNPYMPGLVKIGMTTRDYIEVRMKELYTTGVPVPFECYFACVVNQKDCAAIEKALHKAFAPQRVNDNREFFKIHPEQAKAILELFHHKDITDEVTDEIQNDLTDD
;
A
#
# COMPACT_ATOMS: atom_id res chain seq x y z
N MET A 1 -3.95 -11.42 -32.75
CA MET A 1 -4.68 -10.44 -31.98
C MET A 1 -3.99 -10.21 -30.65
N ALA A 2 -3.58 -9.00 -30.42
CA ALA A 2 -2.91 -8.70 -29.18
C ALA A 2 -3.89 -8.89 -28.03
N THR A 3 -3.64 -9.88 -27.21
CA THR A 3 -4.29 -10.00 -25.95
C THR A 3 -3.96 -8.74 -25.14
N LYS A 4 -4.98 -7.99 -24.83
CA LYS A 4 -4.81 -6.92 -23.86
C LYS A 4 -4.33 -7.55 -22.56
N GLU A 5 -3.09 -7.33 -22.24
CA GLU A 5 -2.61 -7.68 -20.93
C GLU A 5 -3.47 -6.93 -19.92
N LYS A 6 -4.08 -7.68 -19.03
CA LYS A 6 -4.78 -7.08 -17.92
C LYS A 6 -3.75 -6.38 -17.07
N LYS A 7 -3.72 -5.07 -17.15
CA LYS A 7 -2.87 -4.28 -16.30
C LYS A 7 -3.43 -4.29 -14.89
N ASN A 8 -2.62 -4.75 -13.99
CA ASN A 8 -2.96 -4.80 -12.57
C ASN A 8 -2.40 -3.60 -11.85
N GLY A 9 -3.12 -3.17 -10.83
CA GLY A 9 -2.62 -2.21 -9.87
C GLY A 9 -2.51 -2.88 -8.52
N ILE A 10 -1.79 -2.26 -7.62
CA ILE A 10 -1.61 -2.75 -6.26
C ILE A 10 -2.03 -1.65 -5.29
N VAL A 11 -2.91 -2.00 -4.34
CA VAL A 11 -3.23 -1.13 -3.21
C VAL A 11 -2.62 -1.78 -1.98
N TYR A 12 -1.96 -0.97 -1.15
CA TYR A 12 -1.24 -1.49 0.00
C TYR A 12 -1.48 -0.65 1.25
N LEU A 13 -1.39 -1.33 2.38
CA LEU A 13 -1.48 -0.74 3.70
C LEU A 13 -0.15 -0.99 4.42
N LEU A 14 0.52 0.08 4.79
CA LEU A 14 1.81 -0.01 5.47
C LEU A 14 1.71 0.52 6.88
N THR A 15 2.43 -0.12 7.78
CA THR A 15 2.56 0.31 9.16
C THR A 15 4.04 0.49 9.50
N ASN A 16 4.30 1.20 10.58
CA ASN A 16 5.68 1.40 11.04
C ASN A 16 5.69 1.41 12.58
N PRO A 17 6.53 0.57 13.20
CA PRO A 17 6.58 0.48 14.68
C PRO A 17 6.90 1.81 15.35
N TYR A 18 7.60 2.70 14.67
CA TYR A 18 7.93 4.03 15.20
C TYR A 18 6.83 5.06 14.97
N MET A 19 5.76 4.64 14.32
CA MET A 19 4.60 5.49 14.03
C MET A 19 3.34 4.72 14.46
N PRO A 20 3.22 4.38 15.75
CA PRO A 20 2.10 3.53 16.21
C PRO A 20 0.76 4.20 15.98
N GLY A 21 -0.21 3.41 15.57
CA GLY A 21 -1.55 3.90 15.29
C GLY A 21 -1.73 4.55 13.93
N LEU A 22 -0.68 4.66 13.13
CA LEU A 22 -0.77 5.25 11.80
C LEU A 22 -0.69 4.18 10.72
N VAL A 23 -1.48 4.35 9.68
CA VAL A 23 -1.50 3.47 8.52
C VAL A 23 -1.29 4.32 7.27
N LYS A 24 -0.36 3.91 6.42
CA LYS A 24 -0.20 4.51 5.11
C LYS A 24 -1.03 3.72 4.11
N ILE A 25 -1.91 4.41 3.40
CA ILE A 25 -2.72 3.84 2.33
C ILE A 25 -2.15 4.35 1.01
N GLY A 26 -1.60 3.45 0.22
CA GLY A 26 -1.00 3.83 -1.04
C GLY A 26 -1.36 2.88 -2.17
N MET A 27 -0.97 3.25 -3.37
CA MET A 27 -1.19 2.43 -4.55
C MET A 27 -0.06 2.60 -5.56
N THR A 28 0.10 1.62 -6.41
CA THR A 28 0.98 1.72 -7.55
C THR A 28 0.36 0.97 -8.72
N THR A 29 0.53 1.52 -9.91
CA THR A 29 0.12 0.87 -11.16
C THR A 29 1.31 0.22 -11.85
N ARG A 30 2.49 0.32 -11.25
CA ARG A 30 3.71 -0.28 -11.78
C ARG A 30 3.78 -1.74 -11.35
N ASP A 31 4.40 -2.55 -12.18
CA ASP A 31 4.63 -3.96 -11.88
C ASP A 31 5.60 -4.14 -10.69
N TYR A 32 6.23 -3.05 -10.25
CA TYR A 32 7.26 -3.09 -9.22
C TYR A 32 6.82 -2.35 -7.96
N ILE A 33 6.28 -3.08 -7.02
CA ILE A 33 6.09 -2.54 -5.69
C ILE A 33 7.44 -2.22 -5.03
N GLU A 34 8.51 -2.93 -5.41
CA GLU A 34 9.88 -2.69 -4.96
C GLU A 34 10.31 -1.23 -5.10
N VAL A 35 10.04 -0.62 -6.25
CA VAL A 35 10.44 0.76 -6.50
C VAL A 35 9.76 1.69 -5.51
N ARG A 36 8.49 1.44 -5.24
CA ARG A 36 7.73 2.27 -4.31
C ARG A 36 8.23 2.09 -2.88
N MET A 37 8.59 0.87 -2.51
CA MET A 37 9.13 0.58 -1.17
C MET A 37 10.47 1.30 -0.99
N LYS A 38 11.34 1.26 -1.98
CA LYS A 38 12.63 1.96 -1.94
C LYS A 38 12.47 3.47 -1.77
N GLU A 39 11.49 4.06 -2.44
CA GLU A 39 11.18 5.49 -2.29
C GLU A 39 10.83 5.84 -0.85
N LEU A 40 10.15 4.95 -0.16
CA LEU A 40 9.79 5.16 1.25
C LEU A 40 11.01 5.18 2.16
N TYR A 41 12.03 4.36 1.85
CA TYR A 41 13.26 4.33 2.64
C TYR A 41 14.09 5.60 2.49
N THR A 42 13.97 6.28 1.37
CA THR A 42 14.76 7.49 1.11
C THR A 42 14.17 8.76 1.70
N THR A 43 13.03 8.67 2.36
CA THR A 43 12.34 9.85 2.91
C THR A 43 12.73 10.18 4.35
N GLY A 44 13.85 9.63 4.84
CA GLY A 44 14.33 9.95 6.19
C GLY A 44 13.62 9.20 7.30
N VAL A 45 12.87 8.17 6.98
CA VAL A 45 12.22 7.31 7.97
C VAL A 45 13.27 6.39 8.58
N PRO A 46 13.47 6.40 9.90
CA PRO A 46 14.55 5.63 10.54
C PRO A 46 14.34 4.13 10.53
N VAL A 47 13.13 3.66 10.30
CA VAL A 47 12.79 2.23 10.31
C VAL A 47 11.90 1.93 9.10
N PRO A 48 12.14 0.81 8.42
CA PRO A 48 11.35 0.44 7.26
C PRO A 48 9.88 0.20 7.61
N PHE A 49 9.01 0.49 6.67
CA PHE A 49 7.59 0.17 6.79
C PHE A 49 7.39 -1.33 6.71
N GLU A 50 6.39 -1.79 7.42
CA GLU A 50 5.91 -3.17 7.34
C GLU A 50 4.67 -3.19 6.46
N CYS A 51 4.58 -4.21 5.60
CA CYS A 51 3.38 -4.40 4.80
C CYS A 51 2.33 -5.14 5.63
N TYR A 52 1.26 -4.43 6.00
CA TYR A 52 0.16 -5.05 6.71
C TYR A 52 -0.73 -5.85 5.76
N PHE A 53 -1.01 -5.28 4.59
CA PHE A 53 -1.83 -5.91 3.57
C PHE A 53 -1.51 -5.29 2.22
N ALA A 54 -1.42 -6.11 1.20
CA ALA A 54 -1.27 -5.66 -0.17
C ALA A 54 -2.08 -6.56 -1.08
N CYS A 55 -2.79 -5.96 -2.01
CA CYS A 55 -3.65 -6.74 -2.90
C CYS A 55 -3.58 -6.22 -4.32
N VAL A 56 -3.80 -7.14 -5.25
CA VAL A 56 -3.90 -6.83 -6.67
C VAL A 56 -5.34 -6.46 -6.98
N VAL A 57 -5.50 -5.34 -7.65
CA VAL A 57 -6.80 -4.88 -8.14
C VAL A 57 -6.66 -4.57 -9.63
N ASN A 58 -7.78 -4.35 -10.30
CA ASN A 58 -7.75 -3.90 -11.69
C ASN A 58 -7.09 -2.52 -11.74
N GLN A 59 -6.12 -2.33 -12.63
CA GLN A 59 -5.37 -1.07 -12.72
C GLN A 59 -6.27 0.14 -12.89
N LYS A 60 -7.31 0.04 -13.70
CA LYS A 60 -8.22 1.17 -13.93
C LYS A 60 -9.04 1.54 -12.69
N ASP A 61 -9.18 0.61 -11.73
CA ASP A 61 -9.92 0.84 -10.49
C ASP A 61 -9.00 1.26 -9.34
N CYS A 62 -7.69 1.09 -9.50
CA CYS A 62 -6.69 1.27 -8.46
C CYS A 62 -6.75 2.68 -7.84
N ALA A 63 -6.71 3.69 -8.67
CA ALA A 63 -6.76 5.08 -8.20
C ALA A 63 -8.10 5.41 -7.56
N ALA A 64 -9.19 4.86 -8.11
CA ALA A 64 -10.52 5.09 -7.55
C ALA A 64 -10.67 4.45 -6.17
N ILE A 65 -10.12 3.25 -6.00
CA ILE A 65 -10.15 2.53 -4.71
C ILE A 65 -9.35 3.31 -3.67
N GLU A 66 -8.13 3.73 -4.01
CA GLU A 66 -7.31 4.54 -3.10
C GLU A 66 -8.03 5.82 -2.70
N LYS A 67 -8.57 6.53 -3.69
CA LYS A 67 -9.29 7.77 -3.45
C LYS A 67 -10.51 7.56 -2.55
N ALA A 68 -11.24 6.46 -2.75
CA ALA A 68 -12.39 6.12 -1.93
C ALA A 68 -11.98 5.86 -0.48
N LEU A 69 -10.87 5.16 -0.27
CA LEU A 69 -10.33 4.92 1.08
C LEU A 69 -9.90 6.22 1.73
N HIS A 70 -9.19 7.08 0.99
CA HIS A 70 -8.78 8.38 1.51
C HIS A 70 -9.98 9.22 1.90
N LYS A 71 -11.05 9.18 1.11
CA LYS A 71 -12.27 9.91 1.40
C LYS A 71 -12.99 9.34 2.63
N ALA A 72 -13.08 8.01 2.70
CA ALA A 72 -13.74 7.33 3.82
C ALA A 72 -13.06 7.63 5.15
N PHE A 73 -11.74 7.72 5.15
CA PHE A 73 -10.96 7.98 6.35
C PHE A 73 -10.44 9.41 6.46
N ALA A 74 -10.97 10.32 5.65
CA ALA A 74 -10.54 11.73 5.65
C ALA A 74 -10.50 12.36 7.04
N PRO A 75 -11.50 12.13 7.93
CA PRO A 75 -11.44 12.71 9.28
C PRO A 75 -10.26 12.22 10.11
N GLN A 76 -9.69 11.06 9.77
CA GLN A 76 -8.56 10.48 10.47
C GLN A 76 -7.22 10.77 9.80
N ARG A 77 -7.22 11.52 8.70
CA ARG A 77 -5.99 11.86 8.00
C ARG A 77 -5.14 12.80 8.85
N VAL A 78 -3.87 12.41 9.02
CA VAL A 78 -2.96 13.13 9.92
C VAL A 78 -2.41 14.41 9.27
N ASN A 79 -2.22 14.36 7.96
CA ASN A 79 -1.64 15.48 7.22
C ASN A 79 -2.13 15.45 5.78
N ASP A 80 -2.60 16.58 5.28
CA ASP A 80 -3.13 16.69 3.92
C ASP A 80 -2.11 16.36 2.83
N ASN A 81 -0.83 16.53 3.13
CA ASN A 81 0.26 16.29 2.18
C ASN A 81 0.79 14.85 2.23
N ARG A 82 0.31 14.04 3.17
CA ARG A 82 0.77 12.68 3.37
C ARG A 82 -0.40 11.73 3.45
N GLU A 83 -0.17 10.49 3.01
CA GLU A 83 -1.21 9.45 2.94
C GLU A 83 -1.27 8.61 4.22
N PHE A 84 -1.12 9.26 5.38
CA PHE A 84 -1.17 8.61 6.69
C PHE A 84 -2.49 8.88 7.38
N PHE A 85 -3.05 7.82 7.95
CA PHE A 85 -4.35 7.86 8.61
C PHE A 85 -4.25 7.24 10.01
N LYS A 86 -4.89 7.88 10.97
CA LYS A 86 -4.96 7.34 12.32
C LYS A 86 -6.16 6.40 12.42
N ILE A 87 -5.96 5.18 11.96
CA ILE A 87 -6.98 4.13 11.91
C ILE A 87 -6.36 2.79 12.30
N HIS A 88 -7.20 1.82 12.59
CA HIS A 88 -6.75 0.44 12.68
C HIS A 88 -6.65 -0.12 11.25
N PRO A 89 -5.54 -0.77 10.88
CA PRO A 89 -5.37 -1.23 9.50
C PRO A 89 -6.43 -2.25 9.05
N GLU A 90 -7.05 -2.97 10.00
CA GLU A 90 -8.14 -3.90 9.66
C GLU A 90 -9.36 -3.21 9.06
N GLN A 91 -9.56 -1.93 9.39
CA GLN A 91 -10.68 -1.17 8.84
C GLN A 91 -10.53 -0.99 7.33
N ALA A 92 -9.33 -0.64 6.88
CA ALA A 92 -9.07 -0.48 5.45
C ALA A 92 -8.97 -1.85 4.76
N LYS A 93 -8.36 -2.83 5.41
CA LYS A 93 -8.24 -4.18 4.87
C LYS A 93 -9.62 -4.79 4.56
N ALA A 94 -10.58 -4.63 5.47
CA ALA A 94 -11.93 -5.15 5.29
C ALA A 94 -12.58 -4.61 4.03
N ILE A 95 -12.35 -3.33 3.73
CA ILE A 95 -12.88 -2.72 2.51
C ILE A 95 -12.15 -3.27 1.27
N LEU A 96 -10.82 -3.36 1.34
CA LEU A 96 -10.02 -3.85 0.22
C LEU A 96 -10.33 -5.29 -0.14
N GLU A 97 -10.66 -6.11 0.84
CA GLU A 97 -11.02 -7.50 0.59
C GLU A 97 -12.25 -7.67 -0.31
N LEU A 98 -13.07 -6.63 -0.41
CA LEU A 98 -14.22 -6.62 -1.32
C LEU A 98 -13.81 -6.45 -2.79
N PHE A 99 -12.65 -5.89 -3.06
CA PHE A 99 -12.22 -5.50 -4.40
C PHE A 99 -11.00 -6.24 -4.91
N HIS A 100 -10.25 -6.91 -4.05
CA HIS A 100 -9.00 -7.50 -4.48
C HIS A 100 -9.20 -8.76 -5.31
N HIS A 101 -8.31 -8.96 -6.28
CA HIS A 101 -8.24 -10.18 -7.08
C HIS A 101 -7.30 -11.20 -6.43
N LYS A 102 -6.28 -10.71 -5.73
CA LYS A 102 -5.27 -11.56 -5.13
C LYS A 102 -4.59 -10.81 -3.98
N ASP A 103 -4.45 -11.50 -2.85
CA ASP A 103 -3.66 -11.02 -1.71
C ASP A 103 -2.18 -11.33 -1.98
N ILE A 104 -1.35 -10.30 -1.97
CA ILE A 104 0.09 -10.44 -2.21
C ILE A 104 0.92 -9.93 -1.02
N THR A 105 0.32 -9.90 0.16
CA THR A 105 0.99 -9.38 1.37
C THR A 105 2.31 -10.09 1.63
N ASP A 106 2.36 -11.40 1.49
CA ASP A 106 3.57 -12.18 1.75
C ASP A 106 4.67 -11.84 0.76
N GLU A 107 4.35 -11.67 -0.51
CA GLU A 107 5.31 -11.30 -1.54
C GLU A 107 5.91 -9.92 -1.26
N VAL A 108 5.09 -8.98 -0.85
CA VAL A 108 5.55 -7.62 -0.52
C VAL A 108 6.41 -7.64 0.73
N THR A 109 6.03 -8.41 1.73
CA THR A 109 6.80 -8.57 2.96
C THR A 109 8.19 -9.15 2.64
N ASP A 110 8.26 -10.15 1.78
CA ASP A 110 9.53 -10.75 1.36
C ASP A 110 10.43 -9.73 0.65
N GLU A 111 9.86 -8.90 -0.20
CA GLU A 111 10.61 -7.83 -0.88
C GLU A 111 11.19 -6.83 0.12
N ILE A 112 10.41 -6.42 1.12
CA ILE A 112 10.87 -5.52 2.16
C ILE A 112 12.02 -6.16 2.95
N GLN A 113 11.87 -7.43 3.33
CA GLN A 113 12.90 -8.15 4.07
C GLN A 113 14.19 -8.30 3.27
N ASN A 114 14.08 -8.60 1.97
CA ASN A 114 15.23 -8.71 1.09
C ASN A 114 16.00 -7.39 0.98
N ASP A 115 15.29 -6.28 0.90
CA ASP A 115 15.91 -4.95 0.87
C ASP A 115 16.66 -4.64 2.17
N LEU A 116 16.15 -5.12 3.31
CA LEU A 116 16.80 -4.94 4.60
C LEU A 116 18.08 -5.75 4.76
N THR A 117 18.15 -6.91 4.10
CA THR A 117 19.28 -7.83 4.21
C THR A 117 20.29 -7.64 3.09
N ASP A 118 19.96 -6.86 2.10
CA ASP A 118 20.79 -6.65 0.91
C ASP A 118 21.69 -5.43 1.13
N ASP A 119 22.81 -5.70 1.75
CA ASP A 119 23.85 -4.70 1.93
C ASP A 119 24.84 -4.76 0.78
#